data_b78960afebeade6737c7a479d2468d96
#
_entry.id   b78960afebeade6737c7a479d2468d96
#
_cell.length_a   1.000
_cell.length_b   1.000
_cell.length_c   1.000
_cell.angle_alpha   90.00
_cell.angle_beta   90.00
_cell.angle_gamma   90.00
#
_symmetry.space_group_name_H-M   'P 1'
#
loop_
_entity.id
_entity.type
_entity.pdbx_description
1 polymer ?
#
loop_
_entity_poly.entity_id
_entity_poly.type
_entity_poly.pdbx_seq_one_letter_code
_entity_poly.pdbx_strand_id
1 'polypeptide(L)'
;MKFNTKNTMKLISTLAFGMLSVFAFSQEGQNLVPNPSFESVGKKPKKLGSIESATGWVSPTGVRADLFSGSKVEDIAVPNNVYGKENAMDGSNYAGLVGFSYGNKLPRSYVMAKLEAPLKKGMRYCVKFNISLAEASKYASNNIGAKLSKKPFGTDSKVSIIAEPSLLHFSNDHKIMSARYNWTEICGLFEAKGGEKYITLGNFNSNEDTKSTRMKKDPKVKVSQTIAAYYYLDNVSVVLLGEDEVCECQADDGGNEYSKTIYSQVFTIDEDMTSEEKIEIQQLYFAFGKRKISAEGEASLDLIAKELDANPDYKLEIAGHSNVMEDSVGSDNDYFADMDNKRIGVVVKYLMDKGVAENRMIVSRKGHTVPNKDSEGELDEDLRMAKNRRVTFKVRK
;
A
#
# COMPACT_ATOMS: atom_id res chain seq x y z
N MET A 1 -56.59 64.74 24.82
CA MET A 1 -55.19 64.91 24.45
C MET A 1 -54.63 63.53 24.01
N LYS A 2 -54.37 63.33 22.73
CA LYS A 2 -53.94 62.09 22.21
C LYS A 2 -52.46 62.24 21.74
N PHE A 3 -51.56 61.46 22.28
CA PHE A 3 -50.25 61.36 21.75
C PHE A 3 -50.06 59.99 21.05
N ASN A 4 -49.72 60.07 19.78
CA ASN A 4 -49.55 58.97 18.87
C ASN A 4 -48.04 58.80 18.69
N THR A 5 -47.47 57.68 19.15
CA THR A 5 -46.06 57.33 18.90
C THR A 5 -45.99 56.14 17.99
N LYS A 6 -45.57 56.34 16.73
CA LYS A 6 -45.25 55.31 15.76
C LYS A 6 -43.88 54.68 16.12
N ASN A 7 -43.86 53.44 16.47
CA ASN A 7 -42.65 52.63 16.59
C ASN A 7 -42.32 52.07 15.21
N THR A 8 -41.24 52.52 14.60
CA THR A 8 -40.61 51.92 13.43
C THR A 8 -39.70 50.80 13.88
N MET A 9 -40.13 49.58 13.62
CA MET A 9 -39.32 48.38 13.83
C MET A 9 -38.37 48.20 12.62
N LYS A 10 -37.07 48.37 12.86
CA LYS A 10 -36.00 48.06 11.88
C LYS A 10 -35.83 46.53 11.86
N LEU A 11 -36.12 45.93 10.72
CA LEU A 11 -35.79 44.53 10.44
C LEU A 11 -34.29 44.44 10.18
N ILE A 12 -33.54 43.83 11.08
CA ILE A 12 -32.14 43.45 10.88
C ILE A 12 -32.19 42.05 10.29
N SER A 13 -31.92 41.97 8.98
CA SER A 13 -31.72 40.71 8.25
C SER A 13 -30.29 40.20 8.53
N THR A 14 -30.19 39.21 9.42
CA THR A 14 -28.93 38.52 9.68
C THR A 14 -28.81 37.42 8.62
N LEU A 15 -27.96 37.63 7.61
CA LEU A 15 -27.51 36.59 6.70
C LEU A 15 -26.62 35.64 7.48
N ALA A 16 -27.14 34.49 7.85
CA ALA A 16 -26.33 33.37 8.35
C ALA A 16 -25.62 32.73 7.15
N PHE A 17 -24.36 33.06 6.96
CA PHE A 17 -23.45 32.37 6.04
C PHE A 17 -23.12 31.02 6.67
N GLY A 18 -23.86 29.99 6.29
CA GLY A 18 -23.55 28.60 6.66
C GLY A 18 -22.25 28.19 6.01
N MET A 19 -21.14 28.25 6.78
CA MET A 19 -19.91 27.53 6.41
C MET A 19 -20.23 26.02 6.40
N LEU A 20 -20.45 25.45 5.23
CA LEU A 20 -20.29 24.01 5.02
C LEU A 20 -18.81 23.69 5.21
N SER A 21 -18.40 23.33 6.41
CA SER A 21 -17.13 22.66 6.65
C SER A 21 -17.19 21.29 5.98
N VAL A 22 -16.63 21.19 4.80
CA VAL A 22 -16.31 19.91 4.18
C VAL A 22 -15.24 19.28 5.07
N PHE A 23 -15.66 18.38 5.96
CA PHE A 23 -14.73 17.52 6.67
C PHE A 23 -14.05 16.64 5.60
N ALA A 24 -12.85 17.01 5.19
CA ALA A 24 -11.95 16.11 4.49
C ALA A 24 -11.58 15.02 5.50
N PHE A 25 -12.28 13.89 5.48
CA PHE A 25 -11.88 12.72 6.23
C PHE A 25 -10.48 12.35 5.74
N SER A 26 -9.51 12.41 6.64
CA SER A 26 -8.21 11.80 6.41
C SER A 26 -8.45 10.31 6.16
N GLN A 27 -8.03 9.81 5.00
CA GLN A 27 -8.09 8.38 4.68
C GLN A 27 -6.89 7.61 5.25
N GLU A 28 -5.95 8.33 5.85
CA GLU A 28 -4.71 7.78 6.38
C GLU A 28 -5.03 6.87 7.58
N GLY A 29 -4.49 5.65 7.55
CA GLY A 29 -4.71 4.64 8.59
C GLY A 29 -6.11 3.99 8.61
N GLN A 30 -7.07 4.46 7.80
CA GLN A 30 -8.41 3.88 7.73
C GLN A 30 -8.47 2.76 6.69
N ASN A 31 -9.01 1.59 7.08
CA ASN A 31 -9.33 0.53 6.12
C ASN A 31 -10.52 0.95 5.25
N LEU A 32 -10.32 0.99 3.94
CA LEU A 32 -11.35 1.37 2.96
C LEU A 32 -12.26 0.21 2.54
N VAL A 33 -11.99 -1.01 3.01
CA VAL A 33 -12.84 -2.18 2.74
C VAL A 33 -13.98 -2.21 3.74
N PRO A 34 -15.25 -2.14 3.32
CA PRO A 34 -16.36 -2.31 4.23
C PRO A 34 -16.41 -3.76 4.71
N ASN A 35 -16.75 -3.96 5.99
CA ASN A 35 -16.94 -5.29 6.55
C ASN A 35 -15.77 -6.27 6.24
N PRO A 36 -14.52 -5.92 6.64
CA PRO A 36 -13.30 -6.56 6.19
C PRO A 36 -13.18 -8.05 6.58
N SER A 37 -13.79 -8.44 7.68
CA SER A 37 -13.79 -9.83 8.20
C SER A 37 -15.17 -10.49 8.12
N PHE A 38 -16.07 -9.98 7.27
CA PHE A 38 -17.39 -10.56 6.98
C PHE A 38 -18.34 -10.65 8.19
N GLU A 39 -18.08 -9.93 9.28
CA GLU A 39 -18.84 -10.03 10.55
C GLU A 39 -20.22 -9.37 10.47
N SER A 40 -20.38 -8.34 9.64
CA SER A 40 -21.67 -7.72 9.40
C SER A 40 -22.50 -8.55 8.43
N VAL A 41 -23.50 -9.26 8.96
CA VAL A 41 -24.37 -10.18 8.22
C VAL A 41 -25.81 -9.67 8.19
N GLY A 42 -26.30 -9.30 7.01
CA GLY A 42 -27.67 -8.80 6.84
C GLY A 42 -28.74 -9.92 6.97
N LYS A 43 -28.52 -11.05 6.29
CA LYS A 43 -29.37 -12.25 6.38
C LYS A 43 -28.51 -13.44 6.69
N LYS A 44 -28.93 -14.27 7.66
CA LYS A 44 -28.19 -15.50 7.97
C LYS A 44 -28.05 -16.37 6.73
N PRO A 45 -26.83 -16.81 6.38
CA PRO A 45 -26.62 -17.72 5.26
C PRO A 45 -27.31 -19.08 5.56
N LYS A 46 -27.90 -19.68 4.52
CA LYS A 46 -28.63 -20.96 4.64
C LYS A 46 -28.03 -22.07 3.78
N LYS A 47 -27.08 -21.76 2.93
CA LYS A 47 -26.44 -22.68 1.97
C LYS A 47 -25.15 -22.09 1.46
N LEU A 48 -24.36 -22.87 0.75
CA LEU A 48 -23.25 -22.42 -0.04
C LEU A 48 -23.68 -21.38 -1.08
N GLY A 49 -22.76 -20.54 -1.56
CA GLY A 49 -23.03 -19.47 -2.51
C GLY A 49 -23.77 -18.27 -1.89
N SER A 50 -23.56 -18.00 -0.59
CA SER A 50 -24.29 -16.96 0.14
C SER A 50 -23.41 -15.79 0.57
N ILE A 51 -22.35 -15.44 -0.18
CA ILE A 51 -21.45 -14.32 0.18
C ILE A 51 -22.21 -12.98 0.29
N GLU A 52 -23.31 -12.80 -0.48
CA GLU A 52 -24.15 -11.61 -0.42
C GLU A 52 -24.89 -11.46 0.93
N SER A 53 -24.83 -12.46 1.80
CA SER A 53 -25.27 -12.33 3.19
C SER A 53 -24.34 -11.45 4.01
N ALA A 54 -23.05 -11.39 3.69
CA ALA A 54 -22.09 -10.43 4.27
C ALA A 54 -22.32 -9.06 3.66
N THR A 55 -22.66 -8.08 4.49
CA THR A 55 -22.97 -6.72 4.05
C THR A 55 -21.79 -6.12 3.28
N GLY A 56 -22.06 -5.58 2.09
CA GLY A 56 -21.04 -4.93 1.25
C GLY A 56 -20.29 -5.87 0.30
N TRP A 57 -20.47 -7.20 0.41
CA TRP A 57 -19.82 -8.20 -0.43
C TRP A 57 -20.77 -8.82 -1.44
N VAL A 58 -20.24 -9.09 -2.64
CA VAL A 58 -21.00 -9.71 -3.75
C VAL A 58 -20.10 -10.68 -4.53
N SER A 59 -20.75 -11.60 -5.26
CA SER A 59 -20.10 -12.40 -6.30
C SER A 59 -20.18 -11.66 -7.64
N PRO A 60 -19.05 -11.29 -8.26
CA PRO A 60 -19.06 -10.52 -9.52
C PRO A 60 -19.36 -11.36 -10.76
N THR A 61 -19.53 -12.68 -10.63
CA THR A 61 -19.89 -13.59 -11.72
C THR A 61 -21.08 -14.45 -11.32
N GLY A 62 -21.64 -15.24 -12.26
CA GLY A 62 -22.67 -16.21 -11.99
C GLY A 62 -22.23 -17.39 -11.09
N VAL A 63 -20.94 -17.46 -10.74
CA VAL A 63 -20.41 -18.41 -9.76
C VAL A 63 -20.34 -17.70 -8.41
N ARG A 64 -21.16 -18.18 -7.48
CA ARG A 64 -21.25 -17.53 -6.17
C ARG A 64 -20.18 -18.04 -5.23
N ALA A 65 -19.55 -17.12 -4.54
CA ALA A 65 -18.64 -17.39 -3.43
C ALA A 65 -19.44 -17.69 -2.14
N ASP A 66 -18.79 -18.32 -1.18
CA ASP A 66 -19.41 -18.79 0.05
C ASP A 66 -19.18 -17.83 1.22
N LEU A 67 -20.11 -17.81 2.17
CA LEU A 67 -19.95 -17.23 3.49
C LEU A 67 -20.07 -18.34 4.53
N PHE A 68 -19.04 -18.51 5.34
CA PHE A 68 -19.02 -19.37 6.52
C PHE A 68 -19.26 -18.53 7.78
N SER A 69 -20.10 -19.01 8.68
CA SER A 69 -20.46 -18.25 9.88
C SER A 69 -20.91 -19.19 11.00
N GLY A 70 -21.16 -18.65 12.19
CA GLY A 70 -21.77 -19.37 13.32
C GLY A 70 -23.19 -19.87 13.01
N SER A 71 -23.36 -20.66 11.94
CA SER A 71 -24.63 -21.22 11.43
C SER A 71 -24.92 -22.58 12.04
N LYS A 72 -26.22 -22.90 12.14
CA LYS A 72 -26.66 -24.28 12.44
C LYS A 72 -26.63 -25.20 11.22
N VAL A 73 -26.40 -24.64 10.02
CA VAL A 73 -26.26 -25.39 8.78
C VAL A 73 -24.83 -25.89 8.68
N GLU A 74 -24.65 -27.21 8.79
CA GLU A 74 -23.33 -27.86 8.88
C GLU A 74 -22.41 -27.52 7.69
N ASP A 75 -22.96 -27.42 6.48
CA ASP A 75 -22.18 -27.14 5.26
C ASP A 75 -21.42 -25.81 5.30
N ILE A 76 -21.92 -24.82 6.06
CA ILE A 76 -21.41 -23.46 6.12
C ILE A 76 -21.08 -23.00 7.54
N ALA A 77 -20.98 -23.93 8.48
CA ALA A 77 -20.66 -23.62 9.87
C ALA A 77 -19.17 -23.31 10.05
N VAL A 78 -18.84 -22.60 11.11
CA VAL A 78 -17.49 -22.32 11.58
C VAL A 78 -17.35 -22.98 12.96
N PRO A 79 -16.29 -23.71 13.26
CA PRO A 79 -15.13 -23.99 12.40
C PRO A 79 -15.30 -25.18 11.43
N ASN A 80 -16.31 -26.02 11.60
CA ASN A 80 -16.49 -27.24 10.79
C ASN A 80 -17.50 -26.98 9.68
N ASN A 81 -17.11 -27.25 8.43
CA ASN A 81 -17.94 -27.06 7.25
C ASN A 81 -17.69 -28.15 6.20
N VAL A 82 -18.36 -28.07 5.06
CA VAL A 82 -18.27 -29.09 3.98
C VAL A 82 -16.87 -29.22 3.37
N TYR A 83 -16.00 -28.24 3.55
CA TYR A 83 -14.63 -28.23 3.00
C TYR A 83 -13.56 -28.54 4.06
N GLY A 84 -13.92 -28.63 5.34
CA GLY A 84 -12.97 -28.97 6.40
C GLY A 84 -13.25 -28.31 7.75
N LYS A 85 -12.17 -27.93 8.43
CA LYS A 85 -12.23 -27.32 9.76
C LYS A 85 -11.26 -26.14 9.83
N GLU A 86 -11.77 -24.92 9.76
CA GLU A 86 -10.97 -23.70 9.90
C GLU A 86 -11.64 -22.74 10.88
N ASN A 87 -10.86 -22.11 11.76
CA ASN A 87 -11.31 -21.01 12.58
C ASN A 87 -11.19 -19.70 11.78
N ALA A 88 -12.04 -18.72 12.03
CA ALA A 88 -11.87 -17.41 11.45
C ALA A 88 -10.49 -16.81 11.83
N MET A 89 -9.89 -16.04 10.92
CA MET A 89 -8.67 -15.29 11.20
C MET A 89 -8.98 -14.12 12.13
N ASP A 90 -10.08 -13.42 11.85
CA ASP A 90 -10.61 -12.35 12.67
C ASP A 90 -12.12 -12.55 12.87
N GLY A 91 -12.60 -12.35 14.10
CA GLY A 91 -14.02 -12.54 14.42
C GLY A 91 -14.49 -14.01 14.40
N SER A 92 -15.58 -14.27 13.67
CA SER A 92 -16.27 -15.58 13.64
C SER A 92 -16.71 -16.05 12.26
N ASN A 93 -16.52 -15.22 11.24
CA ASN A 93 -16.94 -15.49 9.88
C ASN A 93 -15.75 -15.41 8.91
N TYR A 94 -15.89 -15.99 7.74
CA TYR A 94 -14.95 -15.85 6.64
C TYR A 94 -15.61 -16.20 5.31
N ALA A 95 -15.05 -15.72 4.21
CA ALA A 95 -15.50 -16.10 2.87
C ALA A 95 -14.79 -17.36 2.36
N GLY A 96 -15.32 -17.93 1.26
CA GLY A 96 -14.70 -19.04 0.57
C GLY A 96 -14.86 -18.96 -0.94
N LEU A 97 -13.80 -19.35 -1.66
CA LEU A 97 -13.75 -19.25 -3.12
C LEU A 97 -12.96 -20.38 -3.77
N VAL A 98 -13.31 -20.70 -5.03
CA VAL A 98 -12.56 -21.59 -5.90
C VAL A 98 -11.49 -20.79 -6.63
N GLY A 99 -10.21 -21.02 -6.31
CA GLY A 99 -9.07 -20.36 -6.98
C GLY A 99 -8.60 -21.10 -8.24
N PHE A 100 -8.74 -22.43 -8.28
CA PHE A 100 -8.32 -23.26 -9.41
C PHE A 100 -9.11 -24.57 -9.42
N SER A 101 -9.31 -25.14 -10.61
CA SER A 101 -9.89 -26.47 -10.77
C SER A 101 -9.22 -27.20 -11.92
N TYR A 102 -8.84 -28.44 -11.69
CA TYR A 102 -8.22 -29.26 -12.72
C TYR A 102 -9.14 -29.46 -13.92
N GLY A 103 -8.64 -29.12 -15.10
CA GLY A 103 -9.38 -29.20 -16.35
C GLY A 103 -10.62 -28.30 -16.41
N ASN A 104 -10.64 -27.19 -15.67
CA ASN A 104 -11.78 -26.24 -15.59
C ASN A 104 -13.12 -26.88 -15.22
N LYS A 105 -13.10 -28.01 -14.46
CA LYS A 105 -14.32 -28.75 -14.11
C LYS A 105 -15.22 -28.00 -13.14
N LEU A 106 -14.66 -27.15 -12.30
CA LEU A 106 -15.39 -26.21 -11.47
C LEU A 106 -14.97 -24.79 -11.86
N PRO A 107 -15.91 -23.91 -12.15
CA PRO A 107 -15.59 -22.52 -12.46
C PRO A 107 -15.05 -21.82 -11.22
N ARG A 108 -14.17 -20.83 -11.42
CA ARG A 108 -13.65 -19.99 -10.34
C ARG A 108 -14.75 -19.10 -9.77
N SER A 109 -14.65 -18.84 -8.48
CA SER A 109 -15.48 -17.84 -7.83
C SER A 109 -14.62 -16.69 -7.29
N TYR A 110 -15.25 -15.56 -7.07
CA TYR A 110 -14.60 -14.33 -6.63
C TYR A 110 -15.48 -13.65 -5.59
N VAL A 111 -14.86 -12.83 -4.75
CA VAL A 111 -15.57 -11.91 -3.88
C VAL A 111 -15.21 -10.48 -4.26
N MET A 112 -16.19 -9.59 -4.27
CA MET A 112 -16.00 -8.19 -4.62
C MET A 112 -16.70 -7.28 -3.62
N ALA A 113 -16.02 -6.20 -3.22
CA ALA A 113 -16.60 -5.13 -2.42
C ALA A 113 -16.39 -3.77 -3.08
N LYS A 114 -17.32 -2.85 -2.82
CA LYS A 114 -17.13 -1.43 -3.13
C LYS A 114 -16.41 -0.78 -1.96
N LEU A 115 -15.31 -0.09 -2.22
CA LEU A 115 -14.55 0.65 -1.22
C LEU A 115 -15.35 1.82 -0.66
N GLU A 116 -15.13 2.17 0.59
CA GLU A 116 -15.77 3.31 1.29
C GLU A 116 -15.47 4.65 0.60
N ALA A 117 -14.31 4.77 -0.02
CA ALA A 117 -13.93 5.93 -0.83
C ALA A 117 -13.13 5.51 -2.07
N PRO A 118 -13.20 6.29 -3.17
CA PRO A 118 -12.33 6.06 -4.32
C PRO A 118 -10.87 6.31 -3.96
N LEU A 119 -9.97 5.49 -4.52
CA LEU A 119 -8.54 5.68 -4.35
C LEU A 119 -8.09 6.96 -5.06
N LYS A 120 -7.17 7.67 -4.45
CA LYS A 120 -6.61 8.94 -4.95
C LYS A 120 -5.44 8.65 -5.88
N LYS A 121 -5.40 9.32 -7.04
CA LYS A 121 -4.32 9.17 -8.03
C LYS A 121 -2.95 9.42 -7.38
N GLY A 122 -2.01 8.54 -7.64
CA GLY A 122 -0.63 8.64 -7.20
C GLY A 122 -0.38 8.30 -5.74
N MET A 123 -1.45 7.99 -4.99
CA MET A 123 -1.30 7.60 -3.60
C MET A 123 -1.02 6.10 -3.48
N ARG A 124 -0.24 5.74 -2.48
CA ARG A 124 0.13 4.35 -2.18
C ARG A 124 -0.82 3.76 -1.16
N TYR A 125 -1.27 2.57 -1.44
CA TYR A 125 -2.15 1.80 -0.56
C TYR A 125 -1.52 0.46 -0.23
N CYS A 126 -1.54 0.09 1.05
CA CYS A 126 -1.24 -1.27 1.47
C CYS A 126 -2.51 -2.11 1.33
N VAL A 127 -2.43 -3.17 0.53
CA VAL A 127 -3.55 -4.10 0.29
C VAL A 127 -3.18 -5.43 0.91
N LYS A 128 -4.02 -5.93 1.83
CA LYS A 128 -3.79 -7.19 2.54
C LYS A 128 -5.05 -8.01 2.61
N PHE A 129 -4.90 -9.31 2.66
CA PHE A 129 -5.95 -10.27 3.00
C PHE A 129 -5.32 -11.61 3.40
N ASN A 130 -6.03 -12.42 4.15
CA ASN A 130 -5.56 -13.71 4.59
C ASN A 130 -6.29 -14.84 3.85
N ILE A 131 -5.55 -15.89 3.47
CA ILE A 131 -6.11 -17.11 2.87
C ILE A 131 -5.65 -18.35 3.62
N SER A 132 -6.50 -19.38 3.64
CA SER A 132 -6.16 -20.74 4.06
C SER A 132 -6.68 -21.74 3.05
N LEU A 133 -5.86 -22.73 2.70
CA LEU A 133 -6.30 -23.80 1.79
C LEU A 133 -7.23 -24.77 2.53
N ALA A 134 -8.48 -24.87 2.10
CA ALA A 134 -9.43 -25.79 2.71
C ALA A 134 -8.95 -27.25 2.62
N GLU A 135 -9.15 -28.02 3.66
CA GLU A 135 -8.60 -29.38 3.84
C GLU A 135 -9.12 -30.37 2.79
N ALA A 136 -10.35 -30.17 2.34
CA ALA A 136 -10.93 -30.96 1.26
C ALA A 136 -10.34 -30.69 -0.11
N SER A 137 -9.49 -29.66 -0.26
CA SER A 137 -8.89 -29.31 -1.55
C SER A 137 -7.99 -30.43 -2.06
N LYS A 138 -8.24 -30.88 -3.29
CA LYS A 138 -7.39 -31.86 -4.00
C LYS A 138 -6.19 -31.19 -4.67
N TYR A 139 -6.25 -29.91 -4.85
CA TYR A 139 -5.19 -29.08 -5.43
C TYR A 139 -4.91 -27.88 -4.55
N ALA A 140 -3.71 -27.35 -4.67
CA ALA A 140 -3.32 -26.01 -4.25
C ALA A 140 -2.82 -25.27 -5.48
N SER A 141 -2.97 -23.96 -5.52
CA SER A 141 -2.55 -23.14 -6.66
C SER A 141 -1.81 -21.88 -6.21
N ASN A 142 -1.16 -21.24 -7.16
CA ASN A 142 -0.67 -19.87 -7.01
C ASN A 142 -1.71 -18.85 -7.50
N ASN A 143 -1.29 -17.59 -7.64
CA ASN A 143 -2.02 -16.49 -8.29
C ASN A 143 -3.35 -16.09 -7.64
N ILE A 144 -3.54 -16.37 -6.33
CA ILE A 144 -4.62 -15.71 -5.59
C ILE A 144 -4.19 -14.28 -5.34
N GLY A 145 -4.99 -13.33 -5.78
CA GLY A 145 -4.64 -11.92 -5.72
C GLY A 145 -5.85 -11.00 -5.66
N ALA A 146 -5.60 -9.70 -5.80
CA ALA A 146 -6.60 -8.65 -5.80
C ALA A 146 -6.60 -7.88 -7.13
N LYS A 147 -7.77 -7.41 -7.55
CA LYS A 147 -7.96 -6.45 -8.61
C LYS A 147 -8.67 -5.22 -8.09
N LEU A 148 -7.99 -4.09 -8.14
CA LEU A 148 -8.57 -2.78 -7.87
C LEU A 148 -9.07 -2.16 -9.19
N SER A 149 -10.29 -1.66 -9.22
CA SER A 149 -10.92 -1.21 -10.47
C SER A 149 -11.87 -0.02 -10.27
N LYS A 150 -12.02 0.79 -11.32
CA LYS A 150 -12.95 1.95 -11.33
C LYS A 150 -14.40 1.53 -11.49
N LYS A 151 -14.63 0.43 -12.21
CA LYS A 151 -15.94 -0.16 -12.46
C LYS A 151 -16.02 -1.54 -11.86
N PRO A 152 -17.19 -1.97 -11.37
CA PRO A 152 -17.34 -3.33 -10.88
C PRO A 152 -17.20 -4.32 -12.03
N PHE A 153 -16.70 -5.52 -11.75
CA PHE A 153 -16.99 -6.67 -12.57
C PHE A 153 -18.45 -7.05 -12.35
N GLY A 154 -19.11 -7.52 -13.39
CA GLY A 154 -20.50 -7.95 -13.28
C GLY A 154 -20.91 -8.76 -14.49
N THR A 155 -21.24 -10.04 -14.28
CA THR A 155 -21.82 -10.94 -15.29
C THR A 155 -22.58 -12.05 -14.60
N ASP A 156 -23.71 -12.47 -15.20
CA ASP A 156 -24.46 -13.65 -14.75
C ASP A 156 -23.87 -14.96 -15.30
N SER A 157 -22.87 -14.86 -16.16
CA SER A 157 -22.20 -16.03 -16.73
C SER A 157 -21.26 -16.69 -15.70
N LYS A 158 -21.19 -18.03 -15.74
CA LYS A 158 -20.25 -18.82 -14.91
C LYS A 158 -18.88 -18.88 -15.58
N VAL A 159 -18.21 -17.75 -15.67
CA VAL A 159 -16.91 -17.61 -16.34
C VAL A 159 -15.85 -17.16 -15.38
N SER A 160 -14.59 -17.50 -15.68
CA SER A 160 -13.44 -16.93 -14.98
C SER A 160 -13.18 -15.50 -15.45
N ILE A 161 -12.84 -14.61 -14.53
CA ILE A 161 -12.37 -13.27 -14.85
C ILE A 161 -10.88 -13.40 -15.19
N ILE A 162 -10.54 -13.14 -16.45
CA ILE A 162 -9.15 -13.09 -16.90
C ILE A 162 -8.76 -11.62 -17.01
N ALA A 163 -7.84 -11.19 -16.19
CA ALA A 163 -7.39 -9.79 -16.12
C ALA A 163 -6.00 -9.72 -15.50
N GLU A 164 -5.27 -8.67 -15.84
CA GLU A 164 -4.04 -8.34 -15.10
C GLU A 164 -4.40 -8.00 -13.64
N PRO A 165 -3.92 -8.75 -12.66
CA PRO A 165 -4.18 -8.43 -11.24
C PRO A 165 -3.51 -7.12 -10.85
N SER A 166 -4.09 -6.39 -9.91
CA SER A 166 -3.48 -5.20 -9.32
C SER A 166 -2.44 -5.59 -8.26
N LEU A 167 -2.63 -6.76 -7.68
CA LEU A 167 -1.78 -7.31 -6.62
C LEU A 167 -1.82 -8.84 -6.69
N LEU A 168 -0.64 -9.44 -6.71
CA LEU A 168 -0.39 -10.84 -6.38
C LEU A 168 0.46 -10.88 -5.11
N HIS A 169 0.59 -12.04 -4.49
CA HIS A 169 1.49 -12.19 -3.36
C HIS A 169 2.92 -11.82 -3.76
N PHE A 170 3.59 -11.08 -2.91
CA PHE A 170 4.88 -10.41 -3.17
C PHE A 170 6.07 -11.35 -3.41
N SER A 171 5.93 -12.66 -3.28
CA SER A 171 7.05 -13.52 -3.60
C SER A 171 7.16 -13.66 -5.12
N ASN A 172 8.27 -13.20 -5.67
CA ASN A 172 8.69 -13.40 -7.07
C ASN A 172 8.69 -14.88 -7.51
N ASP A 173 8.46 -15.82 -6.59
CA ASP A 173 8.60 -17.26 -6.80
C ASP A 173 7.32 -17.94 -7.29
N HIS A 174 6.26 -17.21 -7.60
CA HIS A 174 4.97 -17.83 -7.95
C HIS A 174 4.56 -18.97 -6.98
N LYS A 175 4.76 -18.72 -5.68
CA LYS A 175 4.56 -19.72 -4.63
C LYS A 175 3.16 -20.29 -4.65
N ILE A 176 3.07 -21.62 -4.61
CA ILE A 176 1.79 -22.30 -4.47
C ILE A 176 1.32 -22.17 -3.01
N MET A 177 0.10 -21.66 -2.82
CA MET A 177 -0.52 -21.46 -1.51
C MET A 177 -1.11 -22.78 -1.01
N SER A 178 -0.29 -23.57 -0.33
CA SER A 178 -0.64 -24.94 0.09
C SER A 178 -0.85 -25.09 1.59
N ALA A 179 -0.77 -24.01 2.36
CA ALA A 179 -0.96 -24.04 3.81
C ALA A 179 -2.42 -24.37 4.15
N ARG A 180 -2.62 -25.44 4.94
CA ARG A 180 -3.87 -25.87 5.58
C ARG A 180 -3.76 -25.60 7.07
N TYR A 181 -4.86 -25.31 7.73
CA TYR A 181 -4.90 -25.03 9.18
C TYR A 181 -4.11 -23.79 9.62
N ASN A 182 -3.66 -23.00 8.69
CA ASN A 182 -2.91 -21.78 8.93
C ASN A 182 -3.28 -20.72 7.91
N TRP A 183 -3.57 -19.53 8.38
CA TRP A 183 -3.79 -18.38 7.54
C TRP A 183 -2.47 -17.85 6.99
N THR A 184 -2.43 -17.62 5.70
CA THR A 184 -1.30 -16.99 5.01
C THR A 184 -1.72 -15.59 4.58
N GLU A 185 -0.99 -14.57 4.98
CA GLU A 185 -1.22 -13.21 4.53
C GLU A 185 -0.76 -13.05 3.08
N ILE A 186 -1.62 -12.49 2.26
CA ILE A 186 -1.31 -11.95 0.94
C ILE A 186 -1.28 -10.44 1.09
N CYS A 187 -0.16 -9.83 0.78
CA CYS A 187 0.06 -8.42 1.02
C CYS A 187 0.82 -7.78 -0.13
N GLY A 188 0.59 -6.51 -0.38
CA GLY A 188 1.35 -5.76 -1.36
C GLY A 188 0.99 -4.29 -1.43
N LEU A 189 1.92 -3.54 -2.02
CA LEU A 189 1.77 -2.13 -2.30
C LEU A 189 1.03 -1.93 -3.62
N PHE A 190 0.02 -1.10 -3.62
CA PHE A 190 -0.70 -0.66 -4.81
C PHE A 190 -0.58 0.86 -4.95
N GLU A 191 -0.04 1.31 -6.07
CA GLU A 191 -0.09 2.71 -6.46
C GLU A 191 -1.34 2.97 -7.30
N ALA A 192 -2.21 3.85 -6.81
CA ALA A 192 -3.50 4.10 -7.41
C ALA A 192 -3.39 4.97 -8.67
N LYS A 193 -4.04 4.54 -9.76
CA LYS A 193 -4.24 5.35 -10.98
C LYS A 193 -5.34 6.40 -10.82
N GLY A 194 -6.02 6.34 -9.67
CA GLY A 194 -7.09 7.26 -9.24
C GLY A 194 -8.47 6.86 -9.71
N GLY A 195 -9.40 6.87 -8.78
CA GLY A 195 -10.80 6.56 -9.01
C GLY A 195 -11.15 5.07 -8.95
N GLU A 196 -10.25 4.19 -8.53
CA GLU A 196 -10.57 2.81 -8.19
C GLU A 196 -11.57 2.81 -7.02
N LYS A 197 -12.66 2.07 -7.17
CA LYS A 197 -13.80 2.03 -6.23
C LYS A 197 -14.15 0.63 -5.78
N TYR A 198 -13.55 -0.38 -6.39
CA TYR A 198 -13.88 -1.78 -6.13
C TYR A 198 -12.61 -2.58 -5.93
N ILE A 199 -12.66 -3.49 -4.96
CA ILE A 199 -11.68 -4.57 -4.80
C ILE A 199 -12.36 -5.89 -5.16
N THR A 200 -11.71 -6.70 -5.99
CA THR A 200 -12.14 -8.06 -6.31
C THR A 200 -11.01 -9.02 -5.98
N LEU A 201 -11.31 -10.10 -5.26
CA LEU A 201 -10.35 -11.10 -4.80
C LEU A 201 -10.62 -12.45 -5.47
N GLY A 202 -9.55 -13.13 -5.89
CA GLY A 202 -9.60 -14.41 -6.56
C GLY A 202 -8.38 -14.67 -7.44
N ASN A 203 -8.49 -15.63 -8.37
CA ASN A 203 -7.45 -15.91 -9.35
C ASN A 203 -7.85 -15.39 -10.73
N PHE A 204 -7.11 -14.42 -11.25
CA PHE A 204 -7.39 -13.71 -12.52
C PHE A 204 -6.62 -14.27 -13.71
N ASN A 205 -5.74 -15.24 -13.50
CA ASN A 205 -4.95 -15.86 -14.56
C ASN A 205 -5.72 -16.99 -15.25
N SER A 206 -5.30 -17.37 -16.44
CA SER A 206 -5.80 -18.59 -17.09
C SER A 206 -5.42 -19.84 -16.30
N ASN A 207 -6.00 -20.99 -16.62
CA ASN A 207 -5.56 -22.26 -16.01
C ASN A 207 -4.14 -22.65 -16.46
N GLU A 208 -3.78 -22.30 -17.67
CA GLU A 208 -2.46 -22.51 -18.26
C GLU A 208 -1.38 -21.74 -17.53
N ASP A 209 -1.70 -20.51 -17.10
CA ASP A 209 -0.79 -19.61 -16.38
C ASP A 209 -0.84 -19.82 -14.85
N THR A 210 -1.69 -20.74 -14.39
CA THR A 210 -1.82 -21.06 -12.96
C THR A 210 -1.06 -22.32 -12.62
N LYS A 211 0.02 -22.19 -11.86
CA LYS A 211 0.75 -23.35 -11.31
C LYS A 211 -0.10 -24.01 -10.22
N SER A 212 -0.18 -25.31 -10.24
CA SER A 212 -0.92 -26.09 -9.23
C SER A 212 -0.17 -27.34 -8.81
N THR A 213 -0.44 -27.79 -7.59
CA THR A 213 0.06 -29.07 -7.08
C THR A 213 -1.07 -29.91 -6.51
N ARG A 214 -0.93 -31.23 -6.65
CA ARG A 214 -1.91 -32.15 -6.08
C ARG A 214 -1.65 -32.35 -4.58
N MET A 215 -2.68 -32.17 -3.78
CA MET A 215 -2.64 -32.33 -2.34
C MET A 215 -3.01 -33.77 -1.93
N LYS A 216 -2.23 -34.35 -1.04
CA LYS A 216 -2.63 -35.64 -0.41
C LYS A 216 -3.85 -35.38 0.46
N LYS A 217 -4.77 -36.39 0.49
CA LYS A 217 -5.90 -36.37 1.42
C LYS A 217 -5.35 -36.44 2.85
N ASP A 218 -5.79 -35.52 3.69
CA ASP A 218 -5.49 -35.58 5.12
C ASP A 218 -6.37 -36.72 5.76
N PRO A 219 -5.78 -37.70 6.42
CA PRO A 219 -6.54 -38.81 7.07
C PRO A 219 -7.48 -38.28 8.16
N LYS A 220 -7.22 -37.14 8.76
CA LYS A 220 -8.05 -36.50 9.79
C LYS A 220 -9.31 -35.87 9.23
N VAL A 221 -9.34 -35.59 7.94
CA VAL A 221 -10.46 -34.93 7.26
C VAL A 221 -11.46 -35.97 6.75
N LYS A 222 -12.64 -35.98 7.34
CA LYS A 222 -13.72 -36.95 7.02
C LYS A 222 -14.50 -36.56 5.75
N VAL A 223 -14.41 -35.28 5.32
CA VAL A 223 -15.13 -34.80 4.13
C VAL A 223 -14.49 -35.31 2.84
N SER A 224 -15.29 -35.38 1.78
CA SER A 224 -14.82 -35.78 0.45
C SER A 224 -13.97 -34.71 -0.17
N GLN A 225 -12.86 -35.09 -0.85
CA GLN A 225 -12.03 -34.11 -1.55
C GLN A 225 -12.79 -33.48 -2.73
N THR A 226 -12.73 -32.12 -2.79
CA THR A 226 -13.14 -31.37 -3.98
C THR A 226 -12.03 -31.34 -5.01
N ILE A 227 -12.36 -31.33 -6.30
CA ILE A 227 -11.40 -31.37 -7.42
C ILE A 227 -10.86 -29.94 -7.75
N ALA A 228 -10.74 -29.12 -6.74
CA ALA A 228 -10.31 -27.73 -6.82
C ALA A 228 -9.22 -27.40 -5.77
N ALA A 229 -8.59 -26.25 -5.96
CA ALA A 229 -7.98 -25.46 -4.91
C ALA A 229 -9.04 -24.48 -4.38
N TYR A 230 -9.62 -24.81 -3.24
CA TYR A 230 -10.62 -24.01 -2.55
C TYR A 230 -9.95 -23.28 -1.40
N TYR A 231 -10.12 -21.96 -1.35
CA TYR A 231 -9.50 -21.11 -0.33
C TYR A 231 -10.56 -20.45 0.54
N TYR A 232 -10.35 -20.50 1.84
CA TYR A 232 -10.96 -19.57 2.78
C TYR A 232 -10.25 -18.22 2.67
N LEU A 233 -10.98 -17.13 2.94
CA LEU A 233 -10.49 -15.77 2.80
C LEU A 233 -11.07 -14.91 3.92
N ASP A 234 -10.20 -14.12 4.57
CA ASP A 234 -10.57 -13.28 5.70
C ASP A 234 -9.68 -12.05 5.83
N ASN A 235 -10.05 -11.10 6.70
CA ASN A 235 -9.28 -9.94 7.12
C ASN A 235 -8.73 -9.11 5.96
N VAL A 236 -9.64 -8.59 5.12
CA VAL A 236 -9.30 -7.82 3.91
C VAL A 236 -9.06 -6.36 4.25
N SER A 237 -7.99 -5.77 3.76
CA SER A 237 -7.73 -4.35 3.98
C SER A 237 -7.17 -3.64 2.74
N VAL A 238 -7.54 -2.37 2.61
CA VAL A 238 -6.96 -1.39 1.70
C VAL A 238 -6.76 -0.11 2.50
N VAL A 239 -5.52 0.18 2.86
CA VAL A 239 -5.17 1.30 3.74
C VAL A 239 -4.28 2.28 3.00
N LEU A 240 -4.64 3.56 3.01
CA LEU A 240 -3.78 4.62 2.50
C LEU A 240 -2.54 4.73 3.39
N LEU A 241 -1.38 4.63 2.78
CA LEU A 241 -0.11 4.84 3.47
C LEU A 241 0.25 6.31 3.49
N GLY A 242 0.66 6.79 4.66
CA GLY A 242 1.34 8.06 4.82
C GLY A 242 2.69 8.10 4.08
N GLU A 243 3.32 9.27 4.02
CA GLU A 243 4.56 9.45 3.25
C GLU A 243 5.70 8.55 3.72
N ASP A 244 5.77 8.29 5.03
CA ASP A 244 6.81 7.49 5.67
C ASP A 244 6.35 6.08 6.06
N GLU A 245 5.07 5.75 5.82
CA GLU A 245 4.55 4.43 6.12
C GLU A 245 4.93 3.42 5.03
N VAL A 246 5.29 2.24 5.48
CA VAL A 246 5.57 1.08 4.61
C VAL A 246 4.49 0.03 4.81
N CYS A 247 4.12 -0.64 3.74
CA CYS A 247 3.31 -1.84 3.85
C CYS A 247 4.18 -2.93 4.51
N GLU A 248 3.73 -3.50 5.63
CA GLU A 248 4.54 -4.41 6.46
C GLU A 248 5.11 -5.60 5.68
N CYS A 249 4.41 -6.07 4.66
CA CYS A 249 4.90 -7.13 3.78
C CYS A 249 6.11 -6.73 2.92
N GLN A 250 6.43 -5.44 2.86
CA GLN A 250 7.66 -4.99 2.20
C GLN A 250 8.87 -4.98 3.16
N ALA A 251 8.63 -5.14 4.45
CA ALA A 251 9.71 -5.19 5.43
C ALA A 251 10.55 -6.47 5.32
N ASP A 252 9.96 -7.56 4.77
CA ASP A 252 10.65 -8.85 4.58
C ASP A 252 11.21 -9.06 3.16
N ASP A 253 10.78 -8.29 2.17
CA ASP A 253 11.52 -8.19 0.92
C ASP A 253 12.82 -7.49 1.27
N GLY A 254 13.86 -8.29 1.52
CA GLY A 254 15.21 -7.81 1.71
C GLY A 254 15.49 -6.71 0.70
N GLY A 255 15.00 -5.50 1.04
CA GLY A 255 15.07 -4.34 0.18
C GLY A 255 16.50 -4.24 -0.24
N ASN A 256 16.69 -4.34 -1.52
CA ASN A 256 17.92 -4.52 -2.23
C ASN A 256 19.12 -4.22 -1.33
N GLU A 257 19.95 -5.21 -0.98
CA GLU A 257 21.05 -5.04 0.00
C GLU A 257 21.86 -3.77 -0.26
N TYR A 258 21.90 -3.36 -1.53
CA TYR A 258 22.51 -2.11 -1.99
C TYR A 258 21.80 -0.85 -1.48
N SER A 259 20.46 -0.86 -1.35
CA SER A 259 19.73 0.30 -0.83
C SER A 259 20.05 0.53 0.65
N LYS A 260 20.15 -0.53 1.46
CA LYS A 260 20.54 -0.43 2.86
C LYS A 260 21.96 0.14 3.02
N THR A 261 22.90 -0.33 2.17
CA THR A 261 24.30 0.10 2.23
C THR A 261 24.45 1.59 1.85
N ILE A 262 23.74 2.07 0.82
CA ILE A 262 23.84 3.47 0.40
C ILE A 262 23.16 4.41 1.40
N TYR A 263 21.96 4.05 1.90
CA TYR A 263 21.21 4.92 2.81
C TYR A 263 21.83 4.98 4.21
N SER A 264 22.66 4.01 4.57
CA SER A 264 23.45 3.96 5.79
C SER A 264 24.89 4.43 5.62
N GLN A 265 25.21 5.07 4.49
CA GLN A 265 26.58 5.53 4.23
C GLN A 265 26.96 6.64 5.21
N VAL A 266 28.03 6.42 5.96
CA VAL A 266 28.66 7.40 6.84
C VAL A 266 29.96 7.85 6.18
N PHE A 267 30.16 9.16 6.08
CA PHE A 267 31.39 9.72 5.54
C PHE A 267 32.44 9.84 6.67
N THR A 268 33.62 9.31 6.42
CA THR A 268 34.73 9.42 7.36
C THR A 268 35.23 10.86 7.41
N ILE A 269 35.29 11.43 8.60
CA ILE A 269 35.81 12.77 8.86
C ILE A 269 37.20 12.63 9.43
N ASP A 270 38.20 13.15 8.75
CA ASP A 270 39.57 13.23 9.26
C ASP A 270 39.72 14.51 10.10
N GLU A 271 40.57 14.44 11.12
CA GLU A 271 40.82 15.57 12.05
C GLU A 271 41.39 16.78 11.32
N ASP A 272 42.15 16.57 10.26
CA ASP A 272 42.81 17.62 9.45
C ASP A 272 41.87 18.31 8.44
N MET A 273 40.65 17.83 8.25
CA MET A 273 39.68 18.44 7.35
C MET A 273 39.23 19.80 7.86
N THR A 274 39.16 20.76 6.94
CA THR A 274 38.54 22.06 7.19
C THR A 274 37.03 21.94 7.38
N SER A 275 36.39 22.91 8.02
CA SER A 275 34.93 22.95 8.17
C SER A 275 34.20 22.87 6.81
N GLU A 276 34.74 23.49 5.77
CA GLU A 276 34.21 23.44 4.40
C GLU A 276 34.25 21.99 3.86
N GLU A 277 35.40 21.32 3.95
CA GLU A 277 35.57 19.94 3.50
C GLU A 277 34.66 18.97 4.27
N LYS A 278 34.53 19.15 5.60
CA LYS A 278 33.62 18.34 6.45
C LYS A 278 32.16 18.47 6.01
N ILE A 279 31.73 19.67 5.61
CA ILE A 279 30.38 19.92 5.11
C ILE A 279 30.21 19.34 3.70
N GLU A 280 31.12 19.62 2.78
CA GLU A 280 30.96 19.30 1.35
C GLU A 280 31.08 17.80 1.04
N ILE A 281 31.75 17.02 1.91
CA ILE A 281 31.80 15.56 1.76
C ILE A 281 30.46 14.88 2.10
N GLN A 282 29.60 15.52 2.89
CA GLN A 282 28.33 14.94 3.30
C GLN A 282 27.38 14.83 2.11
N GLN A 283 26.72 13.68 2.01
CA GLN A 283 25.64 13.44 1.06
C GLN A 283 24.53 12.64 1.77
N LEU A 284 23.30 13.03 1.54
CA LEU A 284 22.14 12.29 2.03
C LEU A 284 21.51 11.53 0.88
N TYR A 285 21.32 10.22 1.03
CA TYR A 285 20.70 9.36 0.04
C TYR A 285 19.27 9.00 0.43
N PHE A 286 18.41 8.81 -0.57
CA PHE A 286 16.99 8.56 -0.36
C PHE A 286 16.50 7.37 -1.19
N ALA A 287 15.60 6.56 -0.60
CA ALA A 287 14.91 5.52 -1.34
C ALA A 287 14.02 6.12 -2.44
N PHE A 288 13.63 5.29 -3.42
CA PHE A 288 12.77 5.73 -4.52
C PHE A 288 11.45 6.32 -4.00
N GLY A 289 11.13 7.53 -4.44
CA GLY A 289 9.93 8.26 -4.01
C GLY A 289 9.89 8.63 -2.52
N LYS A 290 11.01 8.54 -1.80
CA LYS A 290 11.08 8.89 -0.37
C LYS A 290 11.85 10.17 -0.13
N ARG A 291 11.49 10.85 0.96
CA ARG A 291 12.13 12.05 1.46
C ARG A 291 12.48 11.96 2.95
N LYS A 292 12.26 10.79 3.57
CA LYS A 292 12.64 10.58 4.97
C LYS A 292 14.15 10.54 5.11
N ILE A 293 14.67 11.33 6.05
CA ILE A 293 16.09 11.35 6.42
C ILE A 293 16.37 10.12 7.28
N SER A 294 17.44 9.37 6.97
CA SER A 294 17.90 8.26 7.79
C SER A 294 18.62 8.75 9.05
N ALA A 295 18.84 7.87 10.03
CA ALA A 295 19.58 8.23 11.24
C ALA A 295 21.02 8.71 10.93
N GLU A 296 21.67 8.12 9.93
CA GLU A 296 22.99 8.52 9.44
C GLU A 296 22.92 9.89 8.74
N GLY A 297 21.83 10.14 7.99
CA GLY A 297 21.55 11.44 7.38
C GLY A 297 21.34 12.53 8.43
N GLU A 298 20.63 12.22 9.53
CA GLU A 298 20.48 13.13 10.66
C GLU A 298 21.83 13.46 11.31
N ALA A 299 22.69 12.46 11.51
CA ALA A 299 24.04 12.67 12.05
C ALA A 299 24.90 13.57 11.13
N SER A 300 24.78 13.39 9.81
CA SER A 300 25.44 14.28 8.82
C SER A 300 24.92 15.72 8.91
N LEU A 301 23.61 15.90 9.07
CA LEU A 301 23.02 17.24 9.22
C LEU A 301 23.36 17.90 10.56
N ASP A 302 23.49 17.13 11.63
CA ASP A 302 23.96 17.62 12.93
C ASP A 302 25.40 18.12 12.85
N LEU A 303 26.26 17.39 12.12
CA LEU A 303 27.62 17.85 11.83
C LEU A 303 27.61 19.17 11.03
N ILE A 304 26.80 19.23 9.96
CA ILE A 304 26.69 20.44 9.14
C ILE A 304 26.22 21.63 9.99
N ALA A 305 25.19 21.45 10.81
CA ALA A 305 24.69 22.50 11.69
C ALA A 305 25.78 23.00 12.67
N LYS A 306 26.54 22.09 13.27
CA LYS A 306 27.66 22.40 14.15
C LYS A 306 28.76 23.19 13.44
N GLU A 307 29.18 22.76 12.25
CA GLU A 307 30.20 23.46 11.47
C GLU A 307 29.75 24.87 10.99
N LEU A 308 28.46 25.01 10.68
CA LEU A 308 27.87 26.31 10.35
C LEU A 308 27.80 27.26 11.57
N ASP A 309 27.50 26.73 12.75
CA ASP A 309 27.51 27.51 14.00
C ASP A 309 28.91 28.04 14.32
N ALA A 310 29.92 27.19 14.12
CA ALA A 310 31.33 27.58 14.30
C ALA A 310 31.84 28.61 13.25
N ASN A 311 31.14 28.73 12.12
CA ASN A 311 31.54 29.63 11.00
C ASN A 311 30.36 30.51 10.56
N PRO A 312 30.09 31.63 11.25
CA PRO A 312 28.92 32.47 10.99
C PRO A 312 28.84 33.06 9.56
N ASP A 313 30.00 33.26 8.91
CA ASP A 313 30.08 33.82 7.55
C ASP A 313 29.73 32.79 6.44
N TYR A 314 29.65 31.52 6.77
CA TYR A 314 29.32 30.47 5.80
C TYR A 314 27.83 30.51 5.47
N LYS A 315 27.53 30.40 4.17
CA LYS A 315 26.21 30.03 3.64
C LYS A 315 26.26 28.63 3.06
N LEU A 316 25.19 27.91 3.17
CA LEU A 316 25.08 26.54 2.71
C LEU A 316 24.24 26.48 1.43
N GLU A 317 24.82 26.06 0.32
CA GLU A 317 24.05 25.64 -0.86
C GLU A 317 23.62 24.18 -0.66
N ILE A 318 22.32 23.94 -0.77
CA ILE A 318 21.67 22.63 -0.63
C ILE A 318 21.14 22.24 -2.01
N ALA A 319 21.75 21.24 -2.63
CA ALA A 319 21.36 20.79 -3.96
C ALA A 319 20.62 19.46 -3.90
N GLY A 320 19.37 19.45 -4.34
CA GLY A 320 18.54 18.23 -4.43
C GLY A 320 18.64 17.59 -5.80
N HIS A 321 18.69 16.26 -5.78
CA HIS A 321 18.77 15.43 -6.99
C HIS A 321 17.70 14.33 -6.95
N SER A 322 17.18 14.01 -8.11
CA SER A 322 16.35 12.85 -8.41
C SER A 322 17.06 11.91 -9.40
N ASN A 323 16.46 10.77 -9.71
CA ASN A 323 16.91 9.96 -10.82
C ASN A 323 15.94 10.09 -12.01
N VAL A 324 16.36 9.57 -13.17
CA VAL A 324 15.57 9.63 -14.42
C VAL A 324 14.19 8.97 -14.24
N MET A 325 14.12 7.88 -13.46
CA MET A 325 12.86 7.15 -13.24
C MET A 325 11.89 7.97 -12.37
N GLU A 326 12.38 8.63 -11.31
CA GLU A 326 11.54 9.52 -10.49
C GLU A 326 10.99 10.69 -11.30
N ASP A 327 11.79 11.32 -12.13
CA ASP A 327 11.34 12.44 -12.96
C ASP A 327 10.38 11.98 -14.06
N SER A 328 10.61 10.79 -14.65
CA SER A 328 9.69 10.18 -15.61
C SER A 328 8.34 9.85 -15.01
N VAL A 329 8.32 9.21 -13.83
CA VAL A 329 7.07 8.91 -13.12
C VAL A 329 6.42 10.19 -12.62
N GLY A 330 7.20 11.17 -12.18
CA GLY A 330 6.76 12.48 -11.70
C GLY A 330 6.04 13.32 -12.75
N SER A 331 6.31 13.10 -14.04
CA SER A 331 5.60 13.77 -15.14
C SER A 331 4.12 13.39 -15.22
N ASP A 332 3.77 12.19 -14.79
CA ASP A 332 2.42 11.63 -14.84
C ASP A 332 1.76 11.46 -13.46
N ASN A 333 2.53 11.70 -12.39
CA ASN A 333 2.11 11.41 -11.03
C ASN A 333 2.65 12.46 -10.04
N ASP A 334 1.77 13.33 -9.54
CA ASP A 334 2.11 14.44 -8.64
C ASP A 334 2.83 14.01 -7.35
N TYR A 335 2.63 12.75 -6.91
CA TYR A 335 3.33 12.23 -5.72
C TYR A 335 4.84 12.16 -5.94
N PHE A 336 5.29 11.75 -7.12
CA PHE A 336 6.70 11.67 -7.48
C PHE A 336 7.25 12.95 -8.13
N ALA A 337 6.36 13.90 -8.46
CA ALA A 337 6.79 15.19 -9.01
C ALA A 337 7.71 15.90 -8.03
N ASP A 338 8.74 16.54 -8.56
CA ASP A 338 9.64 17.42 -7.81
C ASP A 338 10.33 16.76 -6.59
N MET A 339 10.72 15.49 -6.68
CA MET A 339 11.36 14.76 -5.56
C MET A 339 12.65 15.44 -5.09
N ASP A 340 13.40 16.05 -5.99
CA ASP A 340 14.56 16.88 -5.68
C ASP A 340 14.20 18.04 -4.72
N ASN A 341 13.12 18.74 -5.00
CA ASN A 341 12.64 19.86 -4.18
C ASN A 341 12.06 19.38 -2.83
N LYS A 342 11.32 18.27 -2.84
CA LYS A 342 10.77 17.68 -1.62
C LYS A 342 11.86 17.25 -0.65
N ARG A 343 12.98 16.72 -1.16
CA ARG A 343 14.17 16.36 -0.35
C ARG A 343 14.88 17.60 0.20
N ILE A 344 15.02 18.63 -0.59
CA ILE A 344 15.53 19.93 -0.11
C ILE A 344 14.67 20.42 1.06
N GLY A 345 13.36 20.39 0.93
CA GLY A 345 12.43 20.91 1.94
C GLY A 345 12.61 20.24 3.31
N VAL A 346 12.76 18.91 3.36
CA VAL A 346 12.96 18.21 4.65
C VAL A 346 14.33 18.50 5.25
N VAL A 347 15.38 18.64 4.43
CA VAL A 347 16.73 19.01 4.88
C VAL A 347 16.77 20.43 5.43
N VAL A 348 16.19 21.41 4.71
CA VAL A 348 16.09 22.80 5.16
C VAL A 348 15.35 22.87 6.49
N LYS A 349 14.20 22.20 6.58
CA LYS A 349 13.43 22.13 7.83
C LYS A 349 14.25 21.59 8.98
N TYR A 350 14.95 20.48 8.78
CA TYR A 350 15.79 19.87 9.82
C TYR A 350 16.89 20.84 10.31
N LEU A 351 17.59 21.50 9.38
CA LEU A 351 18.65 22.46 9.72
C LEU A 351 18.08 23.69 10.44
N MET A 352 16.89 24.17 10.06
CA MET A 352 16.20 25.24 10.79
C MET A 352 15.83 24.81 12.21
N ASP A 353 15.33 23.60 12.39
CA ASP A 353 15.03 23.04 13.72
C ASP A 353 16.28 22.90 14.59
N LYS A 354 17.49 22.80 13.97
CA LYS A 354 18.81 22.83 14.64
C LYS A 354 19.39 24.25 14.79
N GLY A 355 18.65 25.30 14.44
CA GLY A 355 19.03 26.71 14.65
C GLY A 355 19.75 27.38 13.50
N VAL A 356 19.90 26.72 12.34
CA VAL A 356 20.49 27.37 11.16
C VAL A 356 19.47 28.36 10.56
N ALA A 357 19.86 29.63 10.46
CA ALA A 357 18.97 30.68 9.92
C ALA A 357 18.68 30.48 8.41
N GLU A 358 17.43 30.66 7.99
CA GLU A 358 16.98 30.46 6.62
C GLU A 358 17.80 31.26 5.59
N ASN A 359 18.16 32.47 5.91
CA ASN A 359 18.97 33.38 5.04
C ASN A 359 20.41 32.89 4.81
N ARG A 360 20.84 31.86 5.53
CA ARG A 360 22.14 31.19 5.34
C ARG A 360 22.04 29.99 4.41
N MET A 361 20.84 29.60 3.98
CA MET A 361 20.61 28.44 3.12
C MET A 361 20.21 28.90 1.71
N ILE A 362 20.87 28.32 0.71
CA ILE A 362 20.65 28.59 -0.72
C ILE A 362 20.21 27.25 -1.32
N VAL A 363 19.01 27.17 -1.86
CA VAL A 363 18.48 25.93 -2.43
C VAL A 363 18.69 25.87 -3.93
N SER A 364 19.02 24.68 -4.45
CA SER A 364 19.29 24.45 -5.86
C SER A 364 18.68 23.11 -6.30
N ARG A 365 17.74 23.16 -7.22
CA ARG A 365 17.13 21.98 -7.81
C ARG A 365 17.96 21.50 -8.98
N LYS A 366 18.30 20.23 -9.02
CA LYS A 366 19.12 19.58 -10.07
C LYS A 366 18.36 18.53 -10.86
N GLY A 367 17.26 17.99 -10.31
CA GLY A 367 16.56 16.87 -10.92
C GLY A 367 17.55 15.72 -11.20
N HIS A 368 17.40 15.07 -12.33
CA HIS A 368 18.31 14.01 -12.81
C HIS A 368 19.49 14.54 -13.66
N THR A 369 19.60 15.86 -13.88
CA THR A 369 20.53 16.45 -14.85
C THR A 369 22.01 16.44 -14.41
N VAL A 370 22.24 16.26 -13.10
CA VAL A 370 23.60 16.19 -12.53
C VAL A 370 23.80 14.82 -11.86
N PRO A 371 24.28 13.81 -12.62
CA PRO A 371 24.52 12.48 -12.06
C PRO A 371 25.60 12.52 -10.99
N ASN A 372 25.54 11.56 -10.07
CA ASN A 372 26.60 11.36 -9.09
C ASN A 372 27.84 10.82 -9.78
N LYS A 373 28.98 11.45 -9.55
CA LYS A 373 30.27 10.99 -10.11
C LYS A 373 30.61 9.55 -9.72
N ASP A 374 30.23 9.14 -8.50
CA ASP A 374 30.44 7.79 -8.01
C ASP A 374 29.51 6.75 -8.67
N SER A 375 28.58 7.21 -9.52
CA SER A 375 27.72 6.36 -10.34
C SER A 375 28.26 6.13 -11.75
N GLU A 376 29.35 6.82 -12.13
CA GLU A 376 30.02 6.62 -13.41
C GLU A 376 30.71 5.25 -13.44
N GLY A 377 30.37 4.42 -14.44
CA GLY A 377 30.90 3.06 -14.55
C GLY A 377 30.22 2.01 -13.66
N GLU A 378 29.21 2.39 -12.88
CA GLU A 378 28.40 1.42 -12.13
C GLU A 378 27.56 0.56 -13.07
N LEU A 379 27.80 -0.75 -13.01
CA LEU A 379 27.13 -1.73 -13.88
C LEU A 379 25.73 -2.11 -13.39
N ASP A 380 25.51 -2.04 -12.08
CA ASP A 380 24.19 -2.26 -11.48
C ASP A 380 23.33 -1.01 -11.66
N GLU A 381 22.28 -1.12 -12.45
CA GLU A 381 21.40 0.01 -12.78
C GLU A 381 20.64 0.51 -11.56
N ASP A 382 20.19 -0.38 -10.66
CA ASP A 382 19.48 -0.01 -9.46
C ASP A 382 20.38 0.75 -8.50
N LEU A 383 21.64 0.30 -8.35
CA LEU A 383 22.65 0.98 -7.55
C LEU A 383 23.01 2.35 -8.15
N ARG A 384 23.17 2.44 -9.46
CA ARG A 384 23.41 3.70 -10.16
C ARG A 384 22.27 4.69 -9.94
N MET A 385 21.01 4.21 -10.04
CA MET A 385 19.83 5.05 -9.76
C MET A 385 19.75 5.46 -8.29
N ALA A 386 20.10 4.56 -7.36
CA ALA A 386 20.11 4.86 -5.93
C ALA A 386 21.12 5.98 -5.59
N LYS A 387 22.34 5.93 -6.15
CA LYS A 387 23.36 6.98 -5.97
C LYS A 387 22.92 8.36 -6.47
N ASN A 388 21.97 8.42 -7.40
CA ASN A 388 21.46 9.67 -7.93
C ASN A 388 20.34 10.30 -7.09
N ARG A 389 19.66 9.56 -6.23
CA ARG A 389 18.62 10.08 -5.33
C ARG A 389 19.25 10.63 -4.06
N ARG A 390 19.73 11.88 -4.12
CA ARG A 390 20.54 12.45 -3.04
C ARG A 390 20.31 13.94 -2.83
N VAL A 391 20.81 14.43 -1.69
CA VAL A 391 21.05 15.85 -1.43
C VAL A 391 22.54 16.06 -1.16
N THR A 392 23.12 17.07 -1.76
CA THR A 392 24.54 17.46 -1.61
C THR A 392 24.64 18.87 -1.08
N PHE A 393 25.80 19.18 -0.49
CA PHE A 393 26.06 20.44 0.18
C PHE A 393 27.28 21.14 -0.41
N LYS A 394 27.25 22.46 -0.44
CA LYS A 394 28.39 23.28 -0.82
C LYS A 394 28.45 24.56 0.03
N VAL A 395 29.63 24.88 0.52
CA VAL A 395 29.85 26.12 1.28
C VAL A 395 29.99 27.30 0.31
N ARG A 396 29.38 28.42 0.69
CA ARG A 396 29.52 29.71 0.05
C ARG A 396 29.99 30.72 1.11
N LYS A 397 31.03 31.49 0.79
CA LYS A 397 31.59 32.55 1.63
C LYS A 397 31.17 33.88 1.12
#